data_7bca799d49385d5d7df0438b8edc1d6f
#
_entry.id   7bca799d49385d5d7df0438b8edc1d6f
#
_cell.length_a   1.000
_cell.length_b   1.000
_cell.length_c   1.000
_cell.angle_alpha   90.00
_cell.angle_beta   90.00
_cell.angle_gamma   90.00
#
_symmetry.space_group_name_H-M   'P 1'
#
loop_
_entity.id
_entity.type
_entity.pdbx_description
1 polymer ?
#
loop_
_entity_poly.entity_id
_entity_poly.type
_entity_poly.pdbx_seq_one_letter_code
_entity_poly.pdbx_strand_id
1 'polypeptide(L)'
;MVALMVLVGLAVLAAFAALHWYAWRRLVRDTTAGPGFARRAGTAVFVAAPLMMFAALVAERTGAPFLLQQVLAWPGFMWMALSLYLLLALIVGELARPLVRRWVEREGTVPETATECVPASVAEPTAPGPAEAAPEGERGAPAPAPERAIASPSRRLFVSRIVGGTAAAVAAGTVGYGTYGVLRGPKVKRVTVPLAKLPRAAHGFRIAVVSDIHLGPILGRDFTRRVVDTVNATQPDLIAVVGDLVDGSVEHLAPAAAPLAGMRARHGAYFVTGNHEYFSGAEQWVDHVRELGLHPLRNARTELPGFDLAGVDDVAGEDEGKGPDFAKALGDRDRSRASVLLAHQPVVIHDAVEHGVDLQLSGHTHGGQLWPGNLIADLANPTLAGLERYGDTQLYVTRGAGAWGPPVRVGAPSDITVVELASRQA
;
A
#
# COMPACT_ATOMS: atom_id res chain seq x y z
N MET A 1 20.06 15.92 19.72
CA MET A 1 19.35 14.86 18.98
C MET A 1 17.87 14.76 19.35
N VAL A 2 17.49 14.47 20.58
CA VAL A 2 16.08 14.27 21.01
C VAL A 2 15.17 15.46 20.64
N ALA A 3 15.58 16.71 20.90
CA ALA A 3 14.79 17.90 20.58
C ALA A 3 14.52 18.03 19.06
N LEU A 4 15.50 17.70 18.22
CA LEU A 4 15.33 17.70 16.76
C LEU A 4 14.35 16.62 16.31
N MET A 5 14.43 15.41 16.86
CA MET A 5 13.48 14.32 16.56
C MET A 5 12.05 14.68 16.96
N VAL A 6 11.87 15.31 18.13
CA VAL A 6 10.55 15.79 18.59
C VAL A 6 10.02 16.89 17.65
N LEU A 7 10.85 17.84 17.25
CA LEU A 7 10.44 18.90 16.31
C LEU A 7 10.05 18.33 14.93
N VAL A 8 10.81 17.38 14.40
CA VAL A 8 10.47 16.69 13.14
C VAL A 8 9.16 15.92 13.28
N GLY A 9 8.97 15.17 14.37
CA GLY A 9 7.72 14.46 14.64
C GLY A 9 6.50 15.39 14.71
N LEU A 10 6.63 16.53 15.40
CA LEU A 10 5.57 17.55 15.48
C LEU A 10 5.29 18.18 14.10
N ALA A 11 6.32 18.44 13.29
CA ALA A 11 6.16 18.98 11.95
C ALA A 11 5.43 17.98 11.03
N VAL A 12 5.77 16.69 11.09
CA VAL A 12 5.09 15.62 10.34
C VAL A 12 3.62 15.51 10.76
N LEU A 13 3.34 15.53 12.06
CA LEU A 13 1.97 15.48 12.58
C LEU A 13 1.16 16.71 12.15
N ALA A 14 1.74 17.90 12.19
CA ALA A 14 1.10 19.14 11.75
C ALA A 14 0.80 19.10 10.24
N ALA A 15 1.75 18.62 9.43
CA ALA A 15 1.55 18.43 7.97
C ALA A 15 0.43 17.42 7.70
N PHE A 16 0.42 16.30 8.40
CA PHE A 16 -0.65 15.29 8.30
C PHE A 16 -2.01 15.89 8.64
N ALA A 17 -2.13 16.62 9.76
CA ALA A 17 -3.37 17.28 10.17
C ALA A 17 -3.84 18.33 9.15
N ALA A 18 -2.91 19.12 8.59
CA ALA A 18 -3.22 20.11 7.56
C ALA A 18 -3.74 19.45 6.26
N LEU A 19 -3.10 18.36 5.83
CA LEU A 19 -3.54 17.59 4.65
C LEU A 19 -4.92 16.96 4.86
N HIS A 20 -5.20 16.40 6.04
CA HIS A 20 -6.50 15.85 6.39
C HIS A 20 -7.58 16.92 6.47
N TRP A 21 -7.27 18.07 7.06
CA TRP A 21 -8.19 19.23 7.08
C TRP A 21 -8.48 19.71 5.66
N TYR A 22 -7.47 19.78 4.78
CA TYR A 22 -7.64 20.14 3.37
C TYR A 22 -8.56 19.16 2.66
N ALA A 23 -8.33 17.84 2.79
CA ALA A 23 -9.15 16.80 2.20
C ALA A 23 -10.60 16.87 2.73
N TRP A 24 -10.81 17.00 4.05
CA TRP A 24 -12.12 17.22 4.65
C TRP A 24 -12.82 18.45 4.09
N ARG A 25 -12.10 19.57 3.98
CA ARG A 25 -12.67 20.80 3.41
C ARG A 25 -13.18 20.56 1.99
N ARG A 26 -12.39 19.88 1.15
CA ARG A 26 -12.73 19.64 -0.25
C ARG A 26 -13.81 18.59 -0.45
N LEU A 27 -13.75 17.49 0.30
CA LEU A 27 -14.64 16.33 0.14
C LEU A 27 -15.94 16.45 0.96
N VAL A 28 -15.94 17.18 2.06
CA VAL A 28 -17.08 17.27 2.97
C VAL A 28 -17.68 18.69 2.96
N ARG A 29 -16.88 19.69 3.35
CA ARG A 29 -17.39 21.05 3.50
C ARG A 29 -17.85 21.68 2.17
N ASP A 30 -17.02 21.59 1.14
CA ASP A 30 -17.24 22.26 -0.15
C ASP A 30 -18.25 21.51 -1.05
N THR A 31 -18.58 20.24 -0.74
CA THR A 31 -19.56 19.42 -1.47
C THR A 31 -20.95 19.40 -0.84
N THR A 32 -21.09 19.89 0.41
CA THR A 32 -22.37 19.93 1.13
C THR A 32 -22.95 21.36 1.14
N ALA A 33 -24.26 21.49 0.89
CA ALA A 33 -24.95 22.80 0.78
C ALA A 33 -24.94 23.61 2.10
N GLY A 34 -24.88 22.95 3.26
CA GLY A 34 -24.88 23.59 4.57
C GLY A 34 -24.62 22.61 5.71
N PRO A 35 -24.64 23.08 6.96
CA PRO A 35 -24.58 22.21 8.13
C PRO A 35 -25.80 21.31 8.16
N GLY A 36 -25.60 19.97 8.10
CA GLY A 36 -26.64 18.96 8.10
C GLY A 36 -26.07 17.58 8.30
N PHE A 37 -26.89 16.55 8.20
CA PHE A 37 -26.49 15.16 8.43
C PHE A 37 -25.26 14.73 7.58
N ALA A 38 -25.29 15.01 6.28
CA ALA A 38 -24.19 14.63 5.38
C ALA A 38 -22.85 15.26 5.79
N ARG A 39 -22.85 16.56 6.19
CA ARG A 39 -21.64 17.21 6.67
C ARG A 39 -21.16 16.64 8.01
N ARG A 40 -22.10 16.36 8.94
CA ARG A 40 -21.76 15.76 10.25
C ARG A 40 -21.20 14.36 10.07
N ALA A 41 -21.83 13.52 9.24
CA ALA A 41 -21.37 12.16 8.95
C ALA A 41 -19.98 12.17 8.28
N GLY A 42 -19.77 12.99 7.25
CA GLY A 42 -18.47 13.13 6.62
C GLY A 42 -17.38 13.63 7.59
N THR A 43 -17.73 14.58 8.47
CA THR A 43 -16.78 15.05 9.50
C THR A 43 -16.46 13.95 10.49
N ALA A 44 -17.44 13.17 10.92
CA ALA A 44 -17.21 12.04 11.82
C ALA A 44 -16.24 11.00 11.20
N VAL A 45 -16.37 10.70 9.90
CA VAL A 45 -15.43 9.81 9.19
C VAL A 45 -14.02 10.42 9.18
N PHE A 46 -13.87 11.69 8.83
CA PHE A 46 -12.55 12.35 8.78
C PHE A 46 -11.89 12.57 10.16
N VAL A 47 -12.62 12.39 11.25
CA VAL A 47 -12.08 12.38 12.61
C VAL A 47 -11.80 10.95 13.06
N ALA A 48 -12.78 10.04 12.93
CA ALA A 48 -12.68 8.69 13.44
C ALA A 48 -11.65 7.83 12.68
N ALA A 49 -11.59 7.95 11.35
CA ALA A 49 -10.73 7.08 10.55
C ALA A 49 -9.21 7.35 10.77
N PRO A 50 -8.70 8.60 10.83
CA PRO A 50 -7.32 8.85 11.25
C PRO A 50 -7.04 8.37 12.68
N LEU A 51 -7.98 8.54 13.61
CA LEU A 51 -7.80 8.03 14.98
C LEU A 51 -7.68 6.51 15.01
N MET A 52 -8.50 5.78 14.23
CA MET A 52 -8.39 4.33 14.09
C MET A 52 -7.06 3.93 13.42
N MET A 53 -6.57 4.70 12.45
CA MET A 53 -5.26 4.47 11.82
C MET A 53 -4.13 4.55 12.85
N PHE A 54 -4.07 5.62 13.66
CA PHE A 54 -3.07 5.74 14.71
C PHE A 54 -3.25 4.67 15.80
N ALA A 55 -4.49 4.36 16.18
CA ALA A 55 -4.77 3.32 17.14
C ALA A 55 -4.32 1.93 16.64
N ALA A 56 -4.47 1.63 15.34
CA ALA A 56 -3.97 0.39 14.74
C ALA A 56 -2.44 0.31 14.83
N LEU A 57 -1.73 1.36 14.43
CA LEU A 57 -0.26 1.42 14.51
C LEU A 57 0.25 1.27 15.95
N VAL A 58 -0.40 1.94 16.91
CA VAL A 58 -0.04 1.83 18.33
C VAL A 58 -0.34 0.44 18.86
N ALA A 59 -1.50 -0.13 18.56
CA ALA A 59 -1.90 -1.45 19.02
C ALA A 59 -0.93 -2.55 18.53
N GLU A 60 -0.47 -2.45 17.29
CA GLU A 60 0.54 -3.35 16.73
C GLU A 60 1.88 -3.21 17.46
N ARG A 61 2.36 -1.97 17.65
CA ARG A 61 3.66 -1.69 18.31
C ARG A 61 3.70 -2.01 19.80
N THR A 62 2.58 -1.90 20.49
CA THR A 62 2.50 -2.16 21.94
C THR A 62 2.11 -3.59 22.30
N GLY A 63 1.90 -4.47 21.30
CA GLY A 63 1.45 -5.82 21.55
C GLY A 63 0.06 -5.89 22.20
N ALA A 64 -0.86 -4.98 21.82
CA ALA A 64 -2.23 -4.99 22.32
C ALA A 64 -2.92 -6.34 22.02
N PRO A 65 -4.01 -6.71 22.73
CA PRO A 65 -4.74 -7.96 22.48
C PRO A 65 -5.05 -8.14 20.98
N PHE A 66 -4.75 -9.32 20.44
CA PHE A 66 -4.77 -9.57 18.97
C PHE A 66 -6.14 -9.28 18.33
N LEU A 67 -7.23 -9.56 19.03
CA LEU A 67 -8.58 -9.19 18.56
C LEU A 67 -8.73 -7.68 18.37
N LEU A 68 -8.17 -6.87 19.26
CA LEU A 68 -8.19 -5.42 19.13
C LEU A 68 -7.37 -4.97 17.92
N GLN A 69 -6.19 -5.58 17.69
CA GLN A 69 -5.40 -5.34 16.49
C GLN A 69 -6.21 -5.66 15.23
N GLN A 70 -6.89 -6.81 15.17
CA GLN A 70 -7.73 -7.20 14.02
C GLN A 70 -8.87 -6.22 13.75
N VAL A 71 -9.56 -5.74 14.79
CA VAL A 71 -10.68 -4.80 14.66
C VAL A 71 -10.20 -3.43 14.15
N LEU A 72 -9.04 -2.97 14.63
CA LEU A 72 -8.49 -1.67 14.24
C LEU A 72 -7.75 -1.69 12.91
N ALA A 73 -7.12 -2.81 12.55
CA ALA A 73 -6.25 -2.91 11.38
C ALA A 73 -6.99 -2.63 10.06
N TRP A 74 -8.17 -3.25 9.85
CA TRP A 74 -8.93 -3.05 8.62
C TRP A 74 -9.30 -1.58 8.39
N PRO A 75 -10.05 -0.90 9.26
CA PRO A 75 -10.44 0.49 9.04
C PRO A 75 -9.23 1.43 9.06
N GLY A 76 -8.27 1.19 9.95
CA GLY A 76 -7.09 2.05 10.13
C GLY A 76 -6.16 2.02 8.92
N PHE A 77 -5.74 0.84 8.50
CA PHE A 77 -4.83 0.69 7.35
C PHE A 77 -5.51 0.99 6.02
N MET A 78 -6.80 0.65 5.86
CA MET A 78 -7.54 1.07 4.66
C MET A 78 -7.65 2.59 4.57
N TRP A 79 -7.82 3.29 5.69
CA TRP A 79 -7.80 4.75 5.70
C TRP A 79 -6.43 5.31 5.34
N MET A 80 -5.34 4.68 5.76
CA MET A 80 -3.98 5.08 5.39
C MET A 80 -3.81 5.11 3.87
N ALA A 81 -4.14 4.03 3.18
CA ALA A 81 -4.07 3.98 1.71
C ALA A 81 -5.08 4.92 1.05
N LEU A 82 -6.32 4.95 1.55
CA LEU A 82 -7.37 5.80 0.99
C LEU A 82 -7.04 7.28 1.11
N SER A 83 -6.52 7.74 2.25
CA SER A 83 -6.15 9.15 2.46
C SER A 83 -5.04 9.59 1.52
N LEU A 84 -4.05 8.75 1.25
CA LEU A 84 -3.00 9.00 0.26
C LEU A 84 -3.62 9.24 -1.14
N TYR A 85 -4.44 8.31 -1.62
CA TYR A 85 -5.02 8.43 -2.97
C TYR A 85 -6.10 9.49 -3.08
N LEU A 86 -6.83 9.80 -1.99
CA LEU A 86 -7.71 10.97 -1.93
C LEU A 86 -6.93 12.27 -2.12
N LEU A 87 -5.80 12.43 -1.43
CA LEU A 87 -4.94 13.61 -1.58
C LEU A 87 -4.38 13.73 -2.99
N LEU A 88 -3.84 12.65 -3.56
CA LEU A 88 -3.31 12.64 -4.92
C LEU A 88 -4.41 12.99 -5.95
N ALA A 89 -5.58 12.37 -5.84
CA ALA A 89 -6.71 12.64 -6.72
C ALA A 89 -7.23 14.08 -6.57
N LEU A 90 -7.23 14.63 -5.35
CA LEU A 90 -7.60 16.03 -5.11
C LEU A 90 -6.58 17.00 -5.71
N ILE A 91 -5.28 16.73 -5.66
CA ILE A 91 -4.25 17.56 -6.32
C ILE A 91 -4.54 17.63 -7.82
N VAL A 92 -4.76 16.48 -8.47
CA VAL A 92 -5.14 16.41 -9.89
C VAL A 92 -6.45 17.13 -10.15
N GLY A 93 -7.45 16.95 -9.26
CA GLY A 93 -8.75 17.60 -9.33
C GLY A 93 -8.67 19.13 -9.23
N GLU A 94 -7.77 19.67 -8.40
CA GLU A 94 -7.56 21.13 -8.31
C GLU A 94 -6.95 21.70 -9.60
N LEU A 95 -6.02 20.96 -10.22
CA LEU A 95 -5.46 21.34 -11.52
C LEU A 95 -6.51 21.31 -12.63
N ALA A 96 -7.45 20.36 -12.58
CA ALA A 96 -8.55 20.25 -13.54
C ALA A 96 -9.71 21.23 -13.26
N ARG A 97 -9.86 21.75 -12.04
CA ARG A 97 -10.97 22.61 -11.59
C ARG A 97 -11.25 23.81 -12.50
N PRO A 98 -10.26 24.59 -12.97
CA PRO A 98 -10.50 25.72 -13.89
C PRO A 98 -11.13 25.27 -15.21
N LEU A 99 -10.76 24.09 -15.72
CA LEU A 99 -11.31 23.55 -16.97
C LEU A 99 -12.78 23.13 -16.78
N VAL A 100 -13.08 22.42 -15.69
CA VAL A 100 -14.45 22.03 -15.34
C VAL A 100 -15.33 23.26 -15.14
N ARG A 101 -14.81 24.30 -14.49
CA ARG A 101 -15.53 25.55 -14.29
C ARG A 101 -15.86 26.23 -15.62
N ARG A 102 -14.90 26.35 -16.53
CA ARG A 102 -15.09 26.93 -17.87
C ARG A 102 -16.11 26.12 -18.69
N TRP A 103 -16.09 24.81 -18.59
CA TRP A 103 -17.07 23.95 -19.27
C TRP A 103 -18.50 24.20 -18.76
N VAL A 104 -18.70 24.22 -17.44
CA VAL A 104 -20.02 24.53 -16.80
C VAL A 104 -20.49 25.94 -17.11
N GLU A 105 -19.58 26.92 -17.25
CA GLU A 105 -19.90 28.28 -17.63
C GLU A 105 -20.42 28.38 -19.08
N ARG A 106 -19.82 27.61 -20.00
CA ARG A 106 -20.23 27.55 -21.42
C ARG A 106 -21.59 26.91 -21.64
N GLU A 107 -21.90 25.84 -20.93
CA GLU A 107 -23.22 25.19 -21.06
C GLU A 107 -24.36 25.99 -20.42
N GLY A 108 -24.06 26.90 -19.52
CA GLY A 108 -25.06 27.79 -18.87
C GLY A 108 -25.44 29.04 -19.70
N THR A 109 -24.79 29.28 -20.84
CA THR A 109 -25.18 30.32 -21.79
C THR A 109 -26.08 29.75 -22.88
N VAL A 110 -27.28 29.29 -22.51
CA VAL A 110 -28.39 29.22 -23.46
C VAL A 110 -28.81 30.69 -23.72
N PRO A 111 -28.86 31.17 -24.95
CA PRO A 111 -29.37 32.53 -25.20
C PRO A 111 -30.79 32.61 -24.66
N GLU A 112 -31.00 33.50 -23.71
CA GLU A 112 -32.31 33.93 -23.33
C GLU A 112 -32.92 34.55 -24.59
N THR A 113 -33.79 33.77 -25.26
CA THR A 113 -34.60 34.30 -26.37
C THR A 113 -35.25 35.58 -25.86
N ALA A 114 -34.80 36.68 -26.39
CA ALA A 114 -35.37 37.99 -26.11
C ALA A 114 -36.91 37.90 -26.27
N THR A 115 -37.56 37.87 -25.15
CA THR A 115 -39.04 38.11 -25.14
C THR A 115 -39.20 39.54 -25.60
N GLU A 116 -39.60 39.69 -26.85
CA GLU A 116 -39.94 40.95 -27.50
C GLU A 116 -40.96 41.66 -26.59
N CYS A 117 -40.56 42.75 -25.95
CA CYS A 117 -41.42 43.62 -25.23
C CYS A 117 -42.35 44.29 -26.25
N VAL A 118 -43.58 43.82 -26.34
CA VAL A 118 -44.68 44.54 -27.04
C VAL A 118 -44.90 45.82 -26.28
N PRO A 119 -44.81 47.04 -26.92
CA PRO A 119 -45.05 48.28 -26.24
C PRO A 119 -46.54 48.40 -25.92
N ALA A 120 -46.85 48.58 -24.63
CA ALA A 120 -48.25 48.91 -24.21
C ALA A 120 -48.72 50.23 -24.80
N SER A 121 -49.82 50.18 -25.55
CA SER A 121 -50.54 51.32 -26.08
C SER A 121 -50.92 52.28 -24.95
N VAL A 122 -50.57 53.55 -25.13
CA VAL A 122 -50.94 54.67 -24.27
C VAL A 122 -52.44 54.91 -24.38
N ALA A 123 -53.20 54.73 -23.30
CA ALA A 123 -54.62 55.19 -23.19
C ALA A 123 -54.65 56.51 -22.43
N GLU A 124 -55.32 57.50 -23.03
CA GLU A 124 -55.55 58.85 -22.51
C GLU A 124 -56.41 58.87 -21.21
N PRO A 125 -56.23 59.87 -20.33
CA PRO A 125 -56.94 59.95 -19.07
C PRO A 125 -58.31 60.63 -19.27
N THR A 126 -59.41 59.95 -18.90
CA THR A 126 -60.77 60.58 -18.74
C THR A 126 -61.05 60.83 -17.27
N ALA A 127 -61.70 62.02 -17.03
CA ALA A 127 -61.96 62.65 -15.75
C ALA A 127 -62.99 61.93 -14.86
N PRO A 128 -63.11 62.32 -13.56
CA PRO A 128 -63.79 61.52 -12.52
C PRO A 128 -65.31 61.79 -12.46
N GLY A 129 -66.10 60.75 -12.24
CA GLY A 129 -67.53 60.76 -11.86
C GLY A 129 -67.68 60.16 -10.43
N PRO A 130 -68.86 60.49 -9.78
CA PRO A 130 -68.94 60.47 -8.32
C PRO A 130 -69.17 59.09 -7.69
N ALA A 131 -68.86 59.05 -6.40
CA ALA A 131 -68.90 57.91 -5.50
C ALA A 131 -70.28 57.27 -5.33
N GLU A 132 -70.33 55.94 -5.35
CA GLU A 132 -71.44 55.16 -4.84
C GLU A 132 -70.98 54.04 -3.95
N ALA A 133 -71.77 53.72 -2.91
CA ALA A 133 -71.43 52.99 -1.71
C ALA A 133 -71.15 51.55 -1.92
N ALA A 134 -70.25 50.98 -1.05
CA ALA A 134 -69.87 49.59 -0.94
C ALA A 134 -71.02 48.67 -0.47
N PRO A 135 -71.04 47.41 -0.87
CA PRO A 135 -71.48 46.31 -0.03
C PRO A 135 -70.30 45.43 0.50
N GLU A 136 -70.47 45.09 1.76
CA GLU A 136 -69.57 44.20 2.50
C GLU A 136 -69.58 42.76 1.94
N GLY A 137 -68.38 42.14 2.02
CA GLY A 137 -68.27 40.75 2.30
C GLY A 137 -67.98 39.78 1.15
N GLU A 138 -66.71 39.60 0.78
CA GLU A 138 -66.22 38.27 0.42
C GLU A 138 -64.84 38.05 1.04
N ARG A 139 -64.78 37.06 1.95
CA ARG A 139 -63.51 36.60 2.54
C ARG A 139 -62.67 35.99 1.42
N GLY A 140 -61.60 36.65 1.05
CA GLY A 140 -60.62 36.15 0.11
C GLY A 140 -60.05 34.82 0.58
N ALA A 141 -60.06 33.83 -0.31
CA ALA A 141 -59.35 32.56 -0.13
C ALA A 141 -57.86 32.81 0.19
N PRO A 142 -57.22 32.01 1.07
CA PRO A 142 -55.80 32.18 1.38
C PRO A 142 -54.99 31.98 0.11
N ALA A 143 -54.10 32.93 -0.15
CA ALA A 143 -53.14 32.82 -1.25
C ALA A 143 -52.41 31.50 -1.18
N PRO A 144 -52.19 30.79 -2.30
CA PRO A 144 -51.43 29.55 -2.30
C PRO A 144 -50.04 29.82 -1.72
N ALA A 145 -49.66 28.97 -0.72
CA ALA A 145 -48.32 29.03 -0.13
C ALA A 145 -47.30 28.95 -1.26
N PRO A 146 -46.22 29.77 -1.22
CA PRO A 146 -45.21 29.72 -2.26
C PRO A 146 -44.63 28.30 -2.34
N GLU A 147 -44.82 27.64 -3.49
CA GLU A 147 -44.15 26.41 -3.80
C GLU A 147 -42.67 26.61 -3.48
N ARG A 148 -42.13 25.80 -2.58
CA ARG A 148 -40.67 25.76 -2.31
C ARG A 148 -39.97 25.41 -3.60
N ALA A 149 -39.58 26.42 -4.36
CA ALA A 149 -38.68 26.24 -5.49
C ALA A 149 -37.47 25.46 -4.99
N ILE A 150 -37.27 24.27 -5.52
CA ILE A 150 -36.06 23.45 -5.26
C ILE A 150 -34.91 24.32 -5.75
N ALA A 151 -34.19 24.96 -4.81
CA ALA A 151 -33.10 25.84 -5.13
C ALA A 151 -32.05 25.04 -5.92
N SER A 152 -31.85 25.36 -7.18
CA SER A 152 -30.81 24.75 -8.00
C SER A 152 -29.44 24.92 -7.31
N PRO A 153 -28.62 23.86 -7.20
CA PRO A 153 -27.34 23.95 -6.54
C PRO A 153 -26.49 25.03 -7.23
N SER A 154 -25.84 25.90 -6.44
CA SER A 154 -24.99 26.95 -6.99
C SER A 154 -23.90 26.29 -7.89
N ARG A 155 -23.54 26.93 -9.00
CA ARG A 155 -22.50 26.45 -9.93
C ARG A 155 -21.22 26.01 -9.20
N ARG A 156 -20.84 26.74 -8.15
CA ARG A 156 -19.71 26.40 -7.28
C ARG A 156 -19.88 25.06 -6.57
N LEU A 157 -21.06 24.78 -6.04
CA LEU A 157 -21.36 23.52 -5.37
C LEU A 157 -21.35 22.36 -6.36
N PHE A 158 -21.87 22.56 -7.57
CA PHE A 158 -21.88 21.59 -8.65
C PHE A 158 -20.44 21.20 -9.05
N VAL A 159 -19.56 22.17 -9.34
CA VAL A 159 -18.14 21.92 -9.65
C VAL A 159 -17.42 21.21 -8.50
N SER A 160 -17.68 21.61 -7.25
CA SER A 160 -17.08 20.96 -6.08
C SER A 160 -17.51 19.51 -5.94
N ARG A 161 -18.77 19.18 -6.25
CA ARG A 161 -19.29 17.81 -6.24
C ARG A 161 -18.69 16.96 -7.34
N ILE A 162 -18.54 17.49 -8.55
CA ILE A 162 -17.87 16.77 -9.65
C ILE A 162 -16.43 16.47 -9.24
N VAL A 163 -15.63 17.49 -8.90
CA VAL A 163 -14.20 17.28 -8.57
C VAL A 163 -14.04 16.38 -7.35
N GLY A 164 -14.77 16.65 -6.26
CA GLY A 164 -14.68 15.83 -5.04
C GLY A 164 -15.22 14.42 -5.22
N GLY A 165 -16.34 14.24 -5.93
CA GLY A 165 -16.90 12.92 -6.22
C GLY A 165 -16.00 12.08 -7.12
N THR A 166 -15.43 12.68 -8.17
CA THR A 166 -14.46 12.01 -9.05
C THR A 166 -13.20 11.61 -8.27
N ALA A 167 -12.65 12.53 -7.45
CA ALA A 167 -11.49 12.21 -6.62
C ALA A 167 -11.75 11.06 -5.65
N ALA A 168 -12.93 11.05 -5.00
CA ALA A 168 -13.33 9.97 -4.11
C ALA A 168 -13.49 8.63 -4.86
N ALA A 169 -14.14 8.66 -6.03
CA ALA A 169 -14.34 7.46 -6.86
C ALA A 169 -13.00 6.89 -7.37
N VAL A 170 -12.09 7.74 -7.85
CA VAL A 170 -10.75 7.32 -8.30
C VAL A 170 -9.95 6.73 -7.15
N ALA A 171 -9.92 7.39 -5.99
CA ALA A 171 -9.20 6.89 -4.81
C ALA A 171 -9.76 5.54 -4.34
N ALA A 172 -11.09 5.42 -4.21
CA ALA A 172 -11.75 4.18 -3.81
C ALA A 172 -11.52 3.04 -4.83
N GLY A 173 -11.60 3.33 -6.12
CA GLY A 173 -11.32 2.38 -7.19
C GLY A 173 -9.86 1.91 -7.17
N THR A 174 -8.91 2.84 -6.99
CA THR A 174 -7.47 2.52 -6.91
C THR A 174 -7.17 1.65 -5.70
N VAL A 175 -7.65 2.03 -4.52
CA VAL A 175 -7.46 1.26 -3.28
C VAL A 175 -8.15 -0.10 -3.37
N GLY A 176 -9.40 -0.15 -3.86
CA GLY A 176 -10.14 -1.40 -4.04
C GLY A 176 -9.44 -2.36 -5.00
N TYR A 177 -8.93 -1.88 -6.14
CA TYR A 177 -8.15 -2.68 -7.07
C TYR A 177 -6.83 -3.16 -6.46
N GLY A 178 -6.11 -2.28 -5.74
CA GLY A 178 -4.87 -2.63 -5.05
C GLY A 178 -5.08 -3.66 -3.96
N THR A 179 -6.16 -3.55 -3.18
CA THR A 179 -6.57 -4.53 -2.16
C THR A 179 -6.89 -5.89 -2.79
N TYR A 180 -7.70 -5.90 -3.85
CA TYR A 180 -7.99 -7.12 -4.60
C TYR A 180 -6.71 -7.79 -5.09
N GLY A 181 -5.73 -6.99 -5.58
CA GLY A 181 -4.43 -7.46 -6.05
C GLY A 181 -3.63 -8.23 -4.99
N VAL A 182 -3.67 -7.77 -3.73
CA VAL A 182 -3.03 -8.45 -2.58
C VAL A 182 -3.81 -9.68 -2.17
N LEU A 183 -5.11 -9.53 -1.88
CA LEU A 183 -5.93 -10.59 -1.28
C LEU A 183 -6.10 -11.82 -2.17
N ARG A 184 -6.04 -11.68 -3.49
CA ARG A 184 -6.08 -12.84 -4.41
C ARG A 184 -4.81 -13.69 -4.38
N GLY A 185 -3.71 -13.19 -3.75
CA GLY A 185 -2.40 -13.84 -3.70
C GLY A 185 -1.40 -13.35 -4.74
N PRO A 186 -0.11 -13.67 -4.55
CA PRO A 186 0.99 -13.22 -5.40
C PRO A 186 0.95 -13.89 -6.79
N LYS A 187 1.56 -13.20 -7.77
CA LYS A 187 1.77 -13.74 -9.12
C LYS A 187 3.16 -14.35 -9.24
N VAL A 188 3.29 -15.38 -10.06
CA VAL A 188 4.61 -15.95 -10.37
C VAL A 188 5.32 -15.10 -11.41
N LYS A 189 6.55 -14.70 -11.09
CA LYS A 189 7.52 -14.09 -12.00
C LYS A 189 8.67 -15.07 -12.24
N ARG A 190 9.28 -15.04 -13.41
CA ARG A 190 10.45 -15.88 -13.72
C ARG A 190 11.59 -15.00 -14.17
N VAL A 191 12.80 -15.32 -13.71
CA VAL A 191 14.01 -14.62 -14.10
C VAL A 191 15.14 -15.63 -14.25
N THR A 192 15.92 -15.54 -15.31
CA THR A 192 17.12 -16.36 -15.52
C THR A 192 18.35 -15.57 -15.11
N VAL A 193 19.19 -16.14 -14.24
CA VAL A 193 20.40 -15.52 -13.71
C VAL A 193 21.63 -16.32 -14.13
N PRO A 194 22.46 -15.78 -15.04
CA PRO A 194 23.68 -16.47 -15.47
C PRO A 194 24.78 -16.32 -14.41
N LEU A 195 25.31 -17.46 -13.94
CA LEU A 195 26.44 -17.51 -12.99
C LEU A 195 27.67 -18.15 -13.67
N ALA A 196 28.81 -17.46 -13.58
CA ALA A 196 30.05 -17.89 -14.25
C ALA A 196 30.62 -19.19 -13.67
N LYS A 197 30.51 -19.35 -12.34
CA LYS A 197 31.05 -20.52 -11.61
C LYS A 197 30.07 -21.69 -11.51
N LEU A 198 28.82 -21.53 -12.00
CA LEU A 198 27.84 -22.61 -11.93
C LEU A 198 28.21 -23.74 -12.88
N PRO A 199 28.38 -24.99 -12.40
CA PRO A 199 28.68 -26.11 -13.27
C PRO A 199 27.48 -26.44 -14.18
N ARG A 200 27.78 -27.00 -15.35
CA ARG A 200 26.74 -27.38 -16.35
C ARG A 200 25.64 -28.28 -15.78
N ALA A 201 26.00 -29.16 -14.84
CA ALA A 201 25.05 -30.06 -14.18
C ALA A 201 24.00 -29.37 -13.32
N ALA A 202 24.23 -28.10 -12.92
CA ALA A 202 23.29 -27.30 -12.17
C ALA A 202 22.54 -26.23 -13.04
N HIS A 203 22.74 -26.25 -14.36
CA HIS A 203 22.00 -25.40 -15.28
C HIS A 203 20.49 -25.69 -15.20
N GLY A 204 19.68 -24.65 -15.10
CA GLY A 204 18.24 -24.75 -14.97
C GLY A 204 17.73 -25.01 -13.54
N PHE A 205 18.61 -24.95 -12.51
CA PHE A 205 18.19 -25.08 -11.12
C PHE A 205 17.26 -23.92 -10.73
N ARG A 206 16.07 -24.23 -10.19
CA ARG A 206 15.00 -23.27 -9.90
C ARG A 206 14.86 -22.99 -8.42
N ILE A 207 15.04 -21.75 -8.02
CA ILE A 207 14.84 -21.25 -6.67
C ILE A 207 13.53 -20.43 -6.64
N ALA A 208 12.54 -20.87 -5.87
CA ALA A 208 11.36 -20.04 -5.60
C ALA A 208 11.69 -19.07 -4.45
N VAL A 209 11.79 -17.80 -4.77
CA VAL A 209 12.05 -16.72 -3.81
C VAL A 209 10.71 -16.19 -3.30
N VAL A 210 10.52 -16.26 -1.98
CA VAL A 210 9.37 -15.77 -1.24
C VAL A 210 9.88 -14.80 -0.18
N SER A 211 9.30 -13.63 -0.09
CA SER A 211 9.66 -12.61 0.90
C SER A 211 8.45 -11.78 1.27
N ASP A 212 8.53 -11.05 2.38
CA ASP A 212 7.57 -10.02 2.74
C ASP A 212 6.12 -10.54 2.71
N ILE A 213 5.86 -11.65 3.40
CA ILE A 213 4.52 -12.24 3.50
C ILE A 213 3.67 -11.39 4.44
N HIS A 214 4.26 -10.85 5.52
CA HIS A 214 3.63 -10.02 6.53
C HIS A 214 2.33 -10.62 7.07
N LEU A 215 2.44 -11.83 7.61
CA LEU A 215 1.33 -12.44 8.34
C LEU A 215 1.02 -11.59 9.56
N GLY A 216 -0.24 -11.21 9.70
CA GLY A 216 -0.65 -10.28 10.73
C GLY A 216 -2.16 -10.28 10.94
N PRO A 217 -2.70 -9.20 11.52
CA PRO A 217 -4.12 -9.08 11.77
C PRO A 217 -5.02 -9.18 10.53
N ILE A 218 -4.48 -8.87 9.34
CA ILE A 218 -5.22 -8.85 8.07
C ILE A 218 -4.86 -10.05 7.19
N LEU A 219 -3.57 -10.29 6.97
CA LEU A 219 -3.09 -11.40 6.14
C LEU A 219 -2.86 -12.61 7.02
N GLY A 220 -3.82 -13.51 7.07
CA GLY A 220 -3.83 -14.69 7.94
C GLY A 220 -3.66 -16.01 7.17
N ARG A 221 -4.11 -17.10 7.79
CA ARG A 221 -3.94 -18.49 7.35
C ARG A 221 -4.32 -18.74 5.88
N ASP A 222 -5.42 -18.17 5.42
CA ASP A 222 -5.87 -18.39 4.04
C ASP A 222 -4.98 -17.69 3.00
N PHE A 223 -4.36 -16.58 3.40
CA PHE A 223 -3.34 -15.93 2.58
C PHE A 223 -2.08 -16.79 2.50
N THR A 224 -1.58 -17.31 3.64
CA THR A 224 -0.46 -18.24 3.68
C THR A 224 -0.69 -19.47 2.80
N ARG A 225 -1.90 -20.03 2.85
CA ARG A 225 -2.24 -21.18 1.99
C ARG A 225 -2.10 -20.82 0.51
N ARG A 226 -2.61 -19.66 0.07
CA ARG A 226 -2.45 -19.19 -1.32
C ARG A 226 -0.98 -19.00 -1.71
N VAL A 227 -0.15 -18.48 -0.81
CA VAL A 227 1.30 -18.35 -1.04
C VAL A 227 1.92 -19.73 -1.25
N VAL A 228 1.67 -20.68 -0.33
CA VAL A 228 2.20 -22.05 -0.41
C VAL A 228 1.73 -22.77 -1.68
N ASP A 229 0.45 -22.67 -2.02
CA ASP A 229 -0.11 -23.29 -3.23
C ASP A 229 0.57 -22.70 -4.48
N THR A 230 0.79 -21.38 -4.50
CA THR A 230 1.47 -20.70 -5.62
C THR A 230 2.92 -21.13 -5.74
N VAL A 231 3.66 -21.23 -4.63
CA VAL A 231 5.05 -21.74 -4.61
C VAL A 231 5.12 -23.17 -5.12
N ASN A 232 4.31 -24.07 -4.57
CA ASN A 232 4.31 -25.48 -4.92
C ASN A 232 3.94 -25.71 -6.38
N ALA A 233 3.01 -24.90 -6.94
CA ALA A 233 2.65 -24.97 -8.35
C ALA A 233 3.81 -24.64 -9.29
N THR A 234 4.88 -23.95 -8.83
CA THR A 234 6.07 -23.69 -9.64
C THR A 234 7.02 -24.89 -9.72
N GLN A 235 6.84 -25.91 -8.85
CA GLN A 235 7.70 -27.08 -8.72
C GLN A 235 9.19 -26.69 -8.62
N PRO A 236 9.60 -25.92 -7.61
CA PRO A 236 10.96 -25.43 -7.48
C PRO A 236 11.91 -26.55 -7.01
N ASP A 237 13.20 -26.42 -7.34
CA ASP A 237 14.22 -27.30 -6.76
C ASP A 237 14.55 -26.91 -5.31
N LEU A 238 14.40 -25.62 -4.97
CA LEU A 238 14.63 -25.05 -3.65
C LEU A 238 13.65 -23.89 -3.41
N ILE A 239 13.23 -23.71 -2.15
CA ILE A 239 12.47 -22.54 -1.71
C ILE A 239 13.35 -21.67 -0.82
N ALA A 240 13.45 -20.38 -1.13
CA ALA A 240 14.14 -19.37 -0.34
C ALA A 240 13.13 -18.39 0.25
N VAL A 241 12.90 -18.45 1.56
CA VAL A 241 12.07 -17.49 2.31
C VAL A 241 12.99 -16.42 2.86
N VAL A 242 12.92 -15.22 2.28
CA VAL A 242 13.92 -14.16 2.48
C VAL A 242 13.35 -13.05 3.37
N GLY A 243 12.99 -13.42 4.61
CA GLY A 243 12.60 -12.50 5.67
C GLY A 243 11.20 -11.86 5.54
N ASP A 244 10.85 -11.12 6.58
CA ASP A 244 9.57 -10.42 6.78
C ASP A 244 8.35 -11.34 6.59
N LEU A 245 8.41 -12.46 7.30
CA LEU A 245 7.33 -13.44 7.31
C LEU A 245 6.11 -12.94 8.07
N VAL A 246 6.32 -12.17 9.15
CA VAL A 246 5.30 -11.90 10.19
C VAL A 246 5.36 -10.47 10.75
N ASP A 247 4.18 -9.99 11.20
CA ASP A 247 3.97 -8.74 11.93
C ASP A 247 3.32 -9.03 13.30
N GLY A 248 3.95 -9.85 14.14
CA GLY A 248 3.48 -10.18 15.48
C GLY A 248 4.04 -11.49 16.02
N SER A 249 3.75 -11.78 17.29
CA SER A 249 4.31 -12.91 18.03
C SER A 249 3.87 -14.28 17.52
N VAL A 250 4.68 -15.29 17.78
CA VAL A 250 4.36 -16.71 17.52
C VAL A 250 3.06 -17.11 18.21
N GLU A 251 2.80 -16.64 19.44
CA GLU A 251 1.58 -16.92 20.19
C GLU A 251 0.31 -16.62 19.38
N HIS A 252 0.31 -15.49 18.65
CA HIS A 252 -0.86 -15.04 17.90
C HIS A 252 -0.89 -15.57 16.47
N LEU A 253 0.28 -15.72 15.84
CA LEU A 253 0.37 -15.97 14.40
C LEU A 253 0.81 -17.37 14.00
N ALA A 254 1.18 -18.26 14.94
CA ALA A 254 1.49 -19.66 14.62
C ALA A 254 0.37 -20.36 13.82
N PRO A 255 -0.95 -20.17 14.13
CA PRO A 255 -2.00 -20.75 13.32
C PRO A 255 -2.06 -20.19 11.88
N ALA A 256 -1.66 -18.92 11.69
CA ALA A 256 -1.59 -18.29 10.37
C ALA A 256 -0.38 -18.80 9.58
N ALA A 257 0.74 -19.05 10.23
CA ALA A 257 1.97 -19.56 9.63
C ALA A 257 1.93 -21.09 9.34
N ALA A 258 1.06 -21.86 10.03
CA ALA A 258 1.01 -23.31 9.93
C ALA A 258 0.96 -23.88 8.48
N PRO A 259 0.32 -23.26 7.47
CA PRO A 259 0.37 -23.77 6.10
C PRO A 259 1.77 -23.82 5.48
N LEU A 260 2.77 -23.08 6.00
CA LEU A 260 4.15 -23.10 5.52
C LEU A 260 4.78 -24.51 5.61
N ALA A 261 4.34 -25.33 6.56
CA ALA A 261 4.74 -26.75 6.64
C ALA A 261 4.38 -27.55 5.37
N GLY A 262 3.49 -27.02 4.51
CA GLY A 262 3.13 -27.61 3.23
C GLY A 262 4.05 -27.22 2.07
N MET A 263 5.08 -26.40 2.28
CA MET A 263 6.07 -26.06 1.24
C MET A 263 6.85 -27.30 0.77
N ARG A 264 7.01 -27.46 -0.54
CA ARG A 264 7.63 -28.62 -1.14
C ARG A 264 8.66 -28.23 -2.20
N ALA A 265 9.91 -28.63 -1.96
CA ALA A 265 10.98 -28.51 -2.93
C ALA A 265 11.96 -29.67 -2.76
N ARG A 266 12.67 -30.04 -3.85
CA ARG A 266 13.61 -31.17 -3.87
C ARG A 266 14.73 -31.00 -2.83
N HIS A 267 15.22 -29.79 -2.65
CA HIS A 267 16.31 -29.46 -1.72
C HIS A 267 15.83 -28.72 -0.48
N GLY A 268 14.52 -28.76 -0.19
CA GLY A 268 13.92 -28.15 0.99
C GLY A 268 13.63 -26.66 0.87
N ALA A 269 13.20 -26.08 1.98
CA ALA A 269 12.89 -24.67 2.14
C ALA A 269 13.87 -24.05 3.16
N TYR A 270 14.49 -22.95 2.81
CA TYR A 270 15.43 -22.22 3.65
C TYR A 270 14.86 -20.86 4.03
N PHE A 271 15.24 -20.39 5.21
CA PHE A 271 14.73 -19.14 5.79
C PHE A 271 15.88 -18.27 6.29
N VAL A 272 15.80 -16.97 6.08
CA VAL A 272 16.59 -15.95 6.77
C VAL A 272 15.66 -14.94 7.41
N THR A 273 16.08 -14.30 8.49
CA THR A 273 15.30 -13.25 9.17
C THR A 273 15.23 -11.99 8.33
N GLY A 274 14.11 -11.27 8.42
CA GLY A 274 13.98 -9.87 8.05
C GLY A 274 13.88 -8.97 9.29
N ASN A 275 13.73 -7.68 9.10
CA ASN A 275 13.64 -6.74 10.21
C ASN A 275 12.34 -6.92 11.03
N HIS A 276 11.27 -7.41 10.43
CA HIS A 276 10.01 -7.64 11.13
C HIS A 276 10.07 -8.83 12.09
N GLU A 277 10.90 -9.81 11.85
CA GLU A 277 11.15 -10.88 12.83
C GLU A 277 11.73 -10.32 14.13
N TYR A 278 12.63 -9.32 14.07
CA TYR A 278 13.19 -8.69 15.28
C TYR A 278 12.14 -7.88 16.05
N PHE A 279 11.19 -7.27 15.37
CA PHE A 279 10.05 -6.61 16.02
C PHE A 279 9.03 -7.58 16.61
N SER A 280 9.02 -8.83 16.12
CA SER A 280 8.03 -9.86 16.43
C SER A 280 8.54 -10.97 17.36
N GLY A 281 9.84 -10.94 17.73
CA GLY A 281 10.52 -11.98 18.51
C GLY A 281 11.29 -12.97 17.63
N ALA A 282 12.44 -12.54 17.09
CA ALA A 282 13.22 -13.27 16.09
C ALA A 282 13.56 -14.71 16.48
N GLU A 283 14.04 -14.94 17.71
CA GLU A 283 14.42 -16.29 18.15
C GLU A 283 13.23 -17.25 18.17
N GLN A 284 12.10 -16.79 18.69
CA GLN A 284 10.87 -17.59 18.74
C GLN A 284 10.38 -17.94 17.33
N TRP A 285 10.48 -17.00 16.39
CA TRP A 285 10.12 -17.25 15.01
C TRP A 285 11.09 -18.18 14.30
N VAL A 286 12.38 -18.05 14.55
CA VAL A 286 13.41 -18.99 14.02
C VAL A 286 13.14 -20.42 14.51
N ASP A 287 12.80 -20.60 15.79
CA ASP A 287 12.45 -21.91 16.31
C ASP A 287 11.15 -22.43 15.70
N HIS A 288 10.14 -21.58 15.60
CA HIS A 288 8.85 -21.98 15.02
C HIS A 288 8.93 -22.34 13.53
N VAL A 289 9.68 -21.60 12.70
CA VAL A 289 9.84 -21.96 11.28
C VAL A 289 10.62 -23.28 11.13
N ARG A 290 11.53 -23.60 12.06
CA ARG A 290 12.20 -24.90 12.11
C ARG A 290 11.22 -26.04 12.41
N GLU A 291 10.28 -25.83 13.35
CA GLU A 291 9.18 -26.77 13.62
C GLU A 291 8.28 -26.98 12.40
N LEU A 292 8.09 -25.96 11.58
CA LEU A 292 7.34 -26.03 10.31
C LEU A 292 8.13 -26.71 9.18
N GLY A 293 9.38 -27.12 9.42
CA GLY A 293 10.21 -27.83 8.45
C GLY A 293 11.03 -26.93 7.51
N LEU A 294 11.13 -25.65 7.79
CA LEU A 294 12.07 -24.77 7.10
C LEU A 294 13.44 -24.83 7.78
N HIS A 295 14.51 -24.55 7.01
CA HIS A 295 15.89 -24.55 7.48
C HIS A 295 16.39 -23.11 7.66
N PRO A 296 16.44 -22.56 8.90
CA PRO A 296 16.99 -21.25 9.14
C PRO A 296 18.50 -21.21 8.88
N LEU A 297 18.92 -20.26 8.04
CA LEU A 297 20.34 -19.97 7.79
C LEU A 297 20.74 -18.71 8.57
N ARG A 298 21.12 -18.91 9.86
CA ARG A 298 21.52 -17.85 10.78
C ARG A 298 23.02 -17.63 10.70
N ASN A 299 23.46 -16.73 9.80
CA ASN A 299 24.88 -16.54 9.51
C ASN A 299 25.56 -17.90 9.22
N ALA A 300 24.98 -18.65 8.30
CA ALA A 300 25.37 -20.04 8.03
C ALA A 300 25.29 -20.36 6.53
N ARG A 301 25.93 -21.44 6.12
CA ARG A 301 25.99 -21.93 4.76
C ARG A 301 25.65 -23.41 4.70
N THR A 302 25.08 -23.84 3.59
CA THR A 302 24.93 -25.24 3.21
C THR A 302 25.43 -25.46 1.78
N GLU A 303 26.06 -26.57 1.53
CA GLU A 303 26.54 -26.94 0.21
C GLU A 303 25.46 -27.70 -0.55
N LEU A 304 25.10 -27.19 -1.72
CA LEU A 304 24.15 -27.80 -2.62
C LEU A 304 24.84 -28.35 -3.86
N PRO A 305 24.19 -29.23 -4.63
CA PRO A 305 24.74 -29.69 -5.88
C PRO A 305 24.96 -28.52 -6.86
N GLY A 306 26.23 -28.09 -6.99
CA GLY A 306 26.68 -27.08 -7.93
C GLY A 306 26.86 -25.67 -7.39
N PHE A 307 26.37 -25.33 -6.20
CA PHE A 307 26.61 -24.03 -5.57
C PHE A 307 26.46 -24.09 -4.05
N ASP A 308 26.97 -23.06 -3.38
CA ASP A 308 26.78 -22.87 -1.95
C ASP A 308 25.62 -21.92 -1.70
N LEU A 309 24.72 -22.32 -0.82
CA LEU A 309 23.62 -21.46 -0.33
C LEU A 309 23.99 -20.93 1.04
N ALA A 310 24.19 -19.63 1.16
CA ALA A 310 24.45 -18.95 2.42
C ALA A 310 23.26 -18.09 2.83
N GLY A 311 23.13 -17.82 4.13
CA GLY A 311 22.18 -16.87 4.68
C GLY A 311 22.81 -16.05 5.78
N VAL A 312 22.49 -14.77 5.83
CA VAL A 312 22.87 -13.87 6.91
C VAL A 312 21.63 -13.36 7.63
N ASP A 313 21.79 -13.06 8.92
CA ASP A 313 20.77 -12.40 9.72
C ASP A 313 20.55 -10.96 9.24
N ASP A 314 19.37 -10.40 9.54
CA ASP A 314 19.06 -9.05 9.11
C ASP A 314 19.86 -7.99 9.90
N VAL A 315 20.10 -6.86 9.27
CA VAL A 315 20.78 -5.69 9.89
C VAL A 315 20.05 -5.15 11.11
N ALA A 316 18.73 -5.36 11.23
CA ALA A 316 17.97 -5.00 12.44
C ALA A 316 18.43 -5.80 13.68
N GLY A 317 19.11 -6.91 13.49
CA GLY A 317 19.71 -7.69 14.57
C GLY A 317 20.99 -7.06 15.16
N GLU A 318 21.60 -6.07 14.52
CA GLU A 318 22.82 -5.40 14.99
C GLU A 318 22.64 -4.77 16.37
N ASP A 319 21.48 -4.17 16.62
CA ASP A 319 21.16 -3.56 17.93
C ASP A 319 21.13 -4.61 19.06
N GLU A 320 20.94 -5.89 18.74
CA GLU A 320 20.97 -7.03 19.65
C GLU A 320 22.30 -7.79 19.61
N GLY A 321 23.28 -7.35 18.82
CA GLY A 321 24.53 -8.08 18.58
C GLY A 321 24.35 -9.36 17.75
N LYS A 322 23.28 -9.43 16.96
CA LYS A 322 22.85 -10.58 16.13
C LYS A 322 22.68 -10.23 14.65
N GLY A 323 23.38 -9.21 14.17
CA GLY A 323 23.32 -8.77 12.78
C GLY A 323 24.03 -9.74 11.81
N PRO A 324 24.18 -9.31 10.53
CA PRO A 324 24.81 -10.12 9.51
C PRO A 324 26.30 -10.39 9.82
N ASP A 325 26.70 -11.66 9.76
CA ASP A 325 28.10 -12.12 9.91
C ASP A 325 28.53 -12.88 8.64
N PHE A 326 29.05 -12.13 7.71
CA PHE A 326 29.53 -12.66 6.43
C PHE A 326 30.75 -13.57 6.58
N ALA A 327 31.62 -13.28 7.55
CA ALA A 327 32.80 -14.10 7.80
C ALA A 327 32.40 -15.50 8.28
N LYS A 328 31.44 -15.60 9.18
CA LYS A 328 30.87 -16.87 9.65
C LYS A 328 30.11 -17.61 8.55
N ALA A 329 29.36 -16.91 7.72
CA ALA A 329 28.54 -17.52 6.67
C ALA A 329 29.35 -17.97 5.46
N LEU A 330 30.45 -17.27 5.12
CA LEU A 330 31.13 -17.40 3.83
C LEU A 330 32.66 -17.56 3.93
N GLY A 331 33.28 -17.36 5.11
CA GLY A 331 34.72 -17.23 5.26
C GLY A 331 35.51 -18.50 4.88
N ASP A 332 34.98 -19.68 5.12
CA ASP A 332 35.60 -20.97 4.88
C ASP A 332 35.16 -21.65 3.57
N ARG A 333 34.38 -20.98 2.71
CA ARG A 333 33.88 -21.59 1.48
C ARG A 333 34.94 -21.76 0.40
N ASP A 334 34.72 -22.71 -0.47
CA ASP A 334 35.50 -22.81 -1.73
C ASP A 334 35.03 -21.73 -2.72
N ARG A 335 35.84 -20.70 -2.93
CA ARG A 335 35.55 -19.58 -3.82
C ARG A 335 35.48 -19.94 -5.30
N SER A 336 35.88 -21.12 -5.71
CA SER A 336 35.72 -21.63 -7.07
C SER A 336 34.27 -22.07 -7.36
N ARG A 337 33.51 -22.38 -6.33
CA ARG A 337 32.09 -22.71 -6.42
C ARG A 337 31.23 -21.47 -6.53
N ALA A 338 30.12 -21.56 -7.27
CA ALA A 338 29.12 -20.51 -7.27
C ALA A 338 28.50 -20.36 -5.86
N SER A 339 28.13 -19.14 -5.49
CA SER A 339 27.47 -18.84 -4.21
C SER A 339 26.21 -18.02 -4.39
N VAL A 340 25.14 -18.44 -3.70
CA VAL A 340 23.87 -17.72 -3.59
C VAL A 340 23.69 -17.33 -2.14
N LEU A 341 23.51 -16.03 -1.89
CA LEU A 341 23.29 -15.46 -0.57
C LEU A 341 21.81 -15.10 -0.39
N LEU A 342 21.20 -15.54 0.69
CA LEU A 342 19.92 -15.05 1.18
C LEU A 342 20.17 -13.94 2.19
N ALA A 343 19.68 -12.74 1.92
CA ALA A 343 19.77 -11.60 2.82
C ALA A 343 18.53 -10.71 2.60
N HIS A 344 17.78 -10.42 3.67
CA HIS A 344 16.51 -9.73 3.51
C HIS A 344 16.66 -8.33 2.89
N GLN A 345 17.53 -7.50 3.45
CA GLN A 345 17.69 -6.12 2.96
C GLN A 345 18.72 -6.02 1.83
N PRO A 346 18.40 -5.32 0.73
CA PRO A 346 19.31 -5.12 -0.39
C PRO A 346 20.60 -4.39 -0.04
N VAL A 347 20.60 -3.58 1.02
CA VAL A 347 21.71 -2.71 1.42
C VAL A 347 23.01 -3.47 1.68
N VAL A 348 22.95 -4.75 2.10
CA VAL A 348 24.11 -5.60 2.35
C VAL A 348 24.82 -6.11 1.08
N ILE A 349 24.39 -5.63 -0.11
CA ILE A 349 25.02 -6.00 -1.38
C ILE A 349 26.51 -5.65 -1.43
N HIS A 350 26.92 -4.57 -0.75
CA HIS A 350 28.31 -4.16 -0.74
C HIS A 350 29.20 -5.17 -0.01
N ASP A 351 28.73 -5.69 1.14
CA ASP A 351 29.40 -6.75 1.87
C ASP A 351 29.41 -8.06 1.07
N ALA A 352 28.31 -8.36 0.38
CA ALA A 352 28.23 -9.53 -0.50
C ALA A 352 29.29 -9.47 -1.64
N VAL A 353 29.52 -8.27 -2.21
CA VAL A 353 30.57 -8.04 -3.22
C VAL A 353 31.97 -8.30 -2.64
N GLU A 354 32.27 -7.77 -1.45
CA GLU A 354 33.56 -7.95 -0.78
C GLU A 354 33.85 -9.43 -0.48
N HIS A 355 32.82 -10.20 -0.14
CA HIS A 355 32.91 -11.62 0.10
C HIS A 355 32.81 -12.47 -1.17
N GLY A 356 32.73 -11.86 -2.37
CA GLY A 356 32.73 -12.52 -3.67
C GLY A 356 31.53 -13.42 -3.90
N VAL A 357 30.35 -13.04 -3.42
CA VAL A 357 29.07 -13.68 -3.69
C VAL A 357 28.72 -13.53 -5.16
N ASP A 358 28.17 -14.58 -5.80
CA ASP A 358 27.79 -14.52 -7.21
C ASP A 358 26.35 -14.01 -7.40
N LEU A 359 25.44 -14.33 -6.46
CA LEU A 359 24.04 -13.87 -6.47
C LEU A 359 23.54 -13.63 -5.05
N GLN A 360 23.01 -12.43 -4.78
CA GLN A 360 22.22 -12.13 -3.58
C GLN A 360 20.73 -12.11 -3.93
N LEU A 361 19.91 -12.75 -3.08
CA LEU A 361 18.43 -12.74 -3.16
C LEU A 361 17.88 -11.96 -1.96
N SER A 362 17.09 -10.90 -2.24
CA SER A 362 16.57 -9.97 -1.24
C SER A 362 15.09 -9.63 -1.45
N GLY A 363 14.47 -9.08 -0.40
CA GLY A 363 13.12 -8.52 -0.39
C GLY A 363 13.08 -7.08 0.14
N HIS A 364 12.34 -6.83 1.22
CA HIS A 364 12.29 -5.62 2.04
C HIS A 364 11.60 -4.40 1.39
N THR A 365 11.92 -4.09 0.16
CA THR A 365 11.51 -2.82 -0.49
C THR A 365 10.04 -2.77 -0.87
N HIS A 366 9.38 -3.92 -0.99
CA HIS A 366 8.04 -4.08 -1.56
C HIS A 366 7.88 -3.47 -2.97
N GLY A 367 8.97 -3.05 -3.62
CA GLY A 367 8.94 -2.20 -4.82
C GLY A 367 8.24 -0.86 -4.57
N GLY A 368 8.26 -0.39 -3.31
CA GLY A 368 7.61 0.84 -2.84
C GLY A 368 6.11 0.72 -2.58
N GLN A 369 5.54 -0.48 -2.64
CA GLN A 369 4.15 -0.89 -2.32
C GLN A 369 3.03 0.02 -2.86
N LEU A 370 3.02 1.30 -2.49
CA LEU A 370 2.00 2.31 -2.83
C LEU A 370 2.64 3.43 -3.65
N TRP A 371 2.39 3.47 -4.97
CA TRP A 371 2.84 4.62 -5.76
C TRP A 371 2.28 5.94 -5.16
N PRO A 372 3.06 7.01 -4.98
CA PRO A 372 4.44 7.23 -5.43
C PRO A 372 5.53 6.85 -4.40
N GLY A 373 5.23 6.03 -3.39
CA GLY A 373 6.19 5.58 -2.38
C GLY A 373 7.43 4.88 -2.96
N ASN A 374 7.32 4.32 -4.18
CA ASN A 374 8.45 3.77 -4.90
C ASN A 374 9.58 4.79 -5.12
N LEU A 375 9.27 6.08 -5.31
CA LEU A 375 10.27 7.13 -5.50
C LEU A 375 11.10 7.38 -4.22
N ILE A 376 10.49 7.19 -3.05
CA ILE A 376 11.18 7.32 -1.75
C ILE A 376 11.97 6.05 -1.44
N ALA A 377 11.37 4.89 -1.69
CA ALA A 377 12.03 3.59 -1.45
C ALA A 377 13.27 3.41 -2.36
N ASP A 378 13.23 3.93 -3.59
CA ASP A 378 14.35 3.91 -4.53
C ASP A 378 15.53 4.75 -4.04
N LEU A 379 15.27 5.88 -3.38
CA LEU A 379 16.32 6.72 -2.79
C LEU A 379 16.99 6.08 -1.56
N ALA A 380 16.30 5.16 -0.89
CA ALA A 380 16.76 4.54 0.35
C ALA A 380 17.43 3.16 0.14
N ASN A 381 17.31 2.59 -1.05
CA ASN A 381 17.80 1.24 -1.33
C ASN A 381 18.68 1.23 -2.59
N PRO A 382 19.73 0.40 -2.64
CA PRO A 382 20.60 0.29 -3.83
C PRO A 382 19.83 -0.21 -5.05
N THR A 383 18.85 -1.10 -4.85
CA THR A 383 17.96 -1.64 -5.88
C THR A 383 16.54 -1.73 -5.33
N LEU A 384 15.58 -1.14 -6.03
CA LEU A 384 14.18 -1.19 -5.61
C LEU A 384 13.50 -2.53 -5.91
N ALA A 385 13.72 -3.09 -7.10
CA ALA A 385 13.17 -4.39 -7.49
C ALA A 385 13.77 -4.86 -8.82
N GLY A 386 13.97 -6.16 -8.96
CA GLY A 386 14.50 -6.77 -10.18
C GLY A 386 15.93 -7.23 -10.04
N LEU A 387 16.59 -7.48 -11.17
CA LEU A 387 17.97 -7.97 -11.23
C LEU A 387 18.90 -6.82 -11.61
N GLU A 388 19.88 -6.56 -10.77
CA GLU A 388 20.93 -5.58 -11.01
C GLU A 388 22.32 -6.19 -10.74
N ARG A 389 23.38 -5.50 -11.19
CA ARG A 389 24.74 -5.99 -11.09
C ARG A 389 25.63 -5.01 -10.33
N TYR A 390 26.36 -5.52 -9.35
CA TYR A 390 27.32 -4.82 -8.51
C TYR A 390 28.69 -5.52 -8.62
N GLY A 391 29.56 -4.98 -9.44
CA GLY A 391 30.83 -5.66 -9.78
C GLY A 391 30.56 -7.03 -10.41
N ASP A 392 31.07 -8.08 -9.78
CA ASP A 392 30.84 -9.48 -10.20
C ASP A 392 29.63 -10.15 -9.52
N THR A 393 29.03 -9.50 -8.54
CA THR A 393 27.83 -9.94 -7.84
C THR A 393 26.56 -9.49 -8.53
N GLN A 394 25.57 -10.35 -8.63
CA GLN A 394 24.22 -9.99 -9.06
C GLN A 394 23.31 -9.88 -7.83
N LEU A 395 22.45 -8.88 -7.79
CA LEU A 395 21.42 -8.69 -6.78
C LEU A 395 20.05 -8.84 -7.42
N TYR A 396 19.24 -9.75 -6.89
CA TYR A 396 17.83 -9.82 -7.24
C TYR A 396 16.97 -9.41 -6.04
N VAL A 397 16.12 -8.40 -6.24
CA VAL A 397 15.16 -7.92 -5.24
C VAL A 397 13.75 -8.25 -5.69
N THR A 398 13.03 -9.09 -4.91
CA THR A 398 11.60 -9.36 -5.13
C THR A 398 10.72 -8.23 -4.56
N ARG A 399 9.52 -8.06 -5.10
CA ARG A 399 8.54 -7.14 -4.52
C ARG A 399 7.81 -7.71 -3.31
N GLY A 400 8.02 -8.99 -3.00
CA GLY A 400 7.36 -9.64 -1.88
C GLY A 400 5.95 -10.14 -2.18
N ALA A 401 5.52 -11.12 -1.39
CA ALA A 401 4.25 -11.83 -1.59
C ALA A 401 3.04 -11.14 -0.98
N GLY A 402 3.22 -10.51 0.18
CA GLY A 402 2.16 -9.87 0.97
C GLY A 402 2.15 -8.35 0.85
N ALA A 403 1.85 -7.68 1.95
CA ALA A 403 1.85 -6.22 2.07
C ALA A 403 1.98 -5.85 3.54
N TRP A 404 2.82 -4.88 3.83
CA TRP A 404 2.95 -4.32 5.18
C TRP A 404 1.93 -3.20 5.42
N GLY A 405 1.29 -3.18 6.59
CA GLY A 405 0.28 -2.20 6.97
C GLY A 405 -0.98 -2.33 6.08
N PRO A 406 -1.30 -1.37 5.19
CA PRO A 406 -2.46 -1.48 4.32
C PRO A 406 -2.32 -2.66 3.34
N PRO A 407 -3.33 -3.55 3.25
CA PRO A 407 -3.31 -4.67 2.30
C PRO A 407 -3.59 -4.17 0.87
N VAL A 408 -2.79 -3.22 0.42
CA VAL A 408 -2.98 -2.49 -0.84
C VAL A 408 -1.64 -2.38 -1.57
N ARG A 409 -1.63 -2.70 -2.86
CA ARG A 409 -0.48 -2.48 -3.74
C ARG A 409 -0.88 -1.73 -4.99
N VAL A 410 -0.18 -0.64 -5.27
CA VAL A 410 -0.40 0.19 -6.47
C VAL A 410 0.95 0.48 -7.12
N GLY A 411 1.11 0.05 -8.37
CA GLY A 411 2.37 0.17 -9.11
C GLY A 411 3.40 -0.92 -8.81
N ALA A 412 3.23 -1.67 -7.70
CA ALA A 412 4.15 -2.72 -7.25
C ALA A 412 3.39 -4.01 -6.91
N PRO A 413 2.88 -4.77 -7.91
CA PRO A 413 2.11 -5.98 -7.65
C PRO A 413 2.93 -7.03 -6.90
N SER A 414 2.27 -7.78 -6.00
CA SER A 414 2.87 -8.89 -5.25
C SER A 414 3.40 -9.96 -6.19
N ASP A 415 4.58 -10.49 -5.89
CA ASP A 415 5.17 -11.60 -6.65
C ASP A 415 5.82 -12.68 -5.78
N ILE A 416 5.91 -13.88 -6.35
CA ILE A 416 6.83 -14.94 -6.00
C ILE A 416 7.71 -15.11 -7.22
N THR A 417 9.04 -15.01 -7.05
CA THR A 417 9.93 -15.10 -8.19
C THR A 417 10.60 -16.47 -8.25
N VAL A 418 10.49 -17.13 -9.40
CA VAL A 418 11.30 -18.30 -9.73
C VAL A 418 12.57 -17.82 -10.41
N VAL A 419 13.67 -17.89 -9.67
CA VAL A 419 15.02 -17.63 -10.18
C VAL A 419 15.57 -18.92 -10.76
N GLU A 420 15.83 -18.92 -12.06
CA GLU A 420 16.49 -20.03 -12.76
C GLU A 420 17.96 -19.73 -12.92
N LEU A 421 18.82 -20.56 -12.31
CA LEU A 421 20.27 -20.43 -12.40
C LEU A 421 20.76 -20.97 -13.75
N ALA A 422 21.47 -20.14 -14.51
CA ALA A 422 22.02 -20.54 -15.80
C ALA A 422 23.56 -20.64 -15.74
N SER A 423 24.09 -21.79 -16.12
CA SER A 423 25.53 -21.95 -16.28
C SER A 423 26.01 -21.22 -17.54
N ARG A 424 27.07 -20.43 -17.45
CA ARG A 424 27.76 -19.88 -18.63
C ARG A 424 28.63 -20.88 -19.38
N GLN A 425 28.74 -22.11 -18.83
CA GLN A 425 29.48 -23.21 -19.43
C GLN A 425 28.54 -24.17 -20.19
N ALA A 426 27.24 -23.87 -20.22
CA ALA A 426 26.22 -24.72 -20.83
C ALA A 426 26.07 -24.46 -22.32
#